data_5a9e3c8f03439f7a51c75c131bcdcf77
#
_entry.id   5a9e3c8f03439f7a51c75c131bcdcf77
#
_cell.length_a   1.000
_cell.length_b   1.000
_cell.length_c   1.000
_cell.angle_alpha   90.00
_cell.angle_beta   90.00
_cell.angle_gamma   90.00
#
_symmetry.space_group_name_H-M   'P 1'
#
loop_
_entity.id
_entity.type
_entity.pdbx_description
1 polymer ?
#
loop_
_entity_poly.entity_id
_entity_poly.type
_entity_poly.pdbx_seq_one_letter_code
_entity_poly.pdbx_strand_id
1 'polypeptide(L)'
;RLFEERYGHPMPDTLTDEVKEFRTQSITGYFDRVTSYAKLIGMENIVCVMLHTLEETSGLAGLAGIDDYGIDPYWFPGKKNNDPYDFVYEASCEAAKKAKALGKRHHIWIQGYSIPAGYEDEIVTAYDAAYDAGARTILSWSYRGGESNTYRSENCERVWQVMGEATARIRGRYFDDIRNEKLKKY
;
A
#
# COMPACT_ATOMS: atom_id res chain seq x y z
N ARG A 1 19.15 -24.88 6.23
CA ARG A 1 19.42 -25.12 7.65
C ARG A 1 18.18 -24.87 8.52
N LEU A 2 17.64 -23.63 8.63
CA LEU A 2 16.45 -23.34 9.48
C LEU A 2 15.21 -24.11 9.06
N PHE A 3 15.00 -24.31 7.76
CA PHE A 3 13.91 -25.13 7.24
C PHE A 3 14.09 -26.60 7.66
N GLU A 4 15.29 -27.12 7.47
CA GLU A 4 15.64 -28.50 7.82
C GLU A 4 15.53 -28.76 9.33
N GLU A 5 15.94 -27.82 10.18
CA GLU A 5 15.76 -27.89 11.62
C GLU A 5 14.28 -27.98 12.04
N ARG A 6 13.36 -27.38 11.23
CA ARG A 6 11.93 -27.36 11.51
C ARG A 6 11.18 -28.57 10.97
N TYR A 7 11.48 -28.96 9.72
CA TYR A 7 10.71 -29.98 9.00
C TYR A 7 11.45 -31.31 8.86
N GLY A 8 12.71 -31.41 9.29
CA GLY A 8 13.51 -32.64 9.30
C GLY A 8 14.07 -33.07 7.93
N HIS A 9 13.91 -32.24 6.91
CA HIS A 9 14.46 -32.47 5.57
C HIS A 9 14.90 -31.16 4.90
N PRO A 10 15.76 -31.19 3.87
CA PRO A 10 16.17 -29.99 3.13
C PRO A 10 14.97 -29.28 2.51
N MET A 11 15.08 -27.95 2.36
CA MET A 11 14.04 -27.15 1.71
C MET A 11 13.87 -27.60 0.25
N PRO A 12 12.67 -27.96 -0.19
CA PRO A 12 12.40 -28.32 -1.58
C PRO A 12 12.66 -27.18 -2.55
N ASP A 13 13.02 -27.49 -3.79
CA ASP A 13 13.16 -26.51 -4.88
C ASP A 13 11.79 -26.02 -5.41
N THR A 14 10.70 -26.72 -5.06
CA THR A 14 9.35 -26.37 -5.45
C THR A 14 8.60 -25.69 -4.31
N LEU A 15 7.61 -24.86 -4.65
CA LEU A 15 6.80 -24.13 -3.68
C LEU A 15 5.72 -25.06 -3.07
N THR A 16 6.12 -25.88 -2.09
CA THR A 16 5.21 -26.70 -1.29
C THR A 16 4.51 -25.89 -0.20
N ASP A 17 3.48 -26.46 0.44
CA ASP A 17 2.78 -25.79 1.54
C ASP A 17 3.71 -25.56 2.74
N GLU A 18 4.63 -26.48 3.03
CA GLU A 18 5.67 -26.29 4.07
C GLU A 18 6.61 -25.11 3.74
N VAL A 19 6.98 -24.94 2.47
CA VAL A 19 7.81 -23.81 2.03
C VAL A 19 7.03 -22.50 2.15
N LYS A 20 5.75 -22.47 1.80
CA LYS A 20 4.88 -21.29 1.98
C LYS A 20 4.74 -20.94 3.45
N GLU A 21 4.44 -21.90 4.29
CA GLU A 21 4.32 -21.72 5.74
C GLU A 21 5.63 -21.20 6.34
N PHE A 22 6.76 -21.80 5.99
CA PHE A 22 8.07 -21.39 6.45
C PHE A 22 8.39 -19.94 6.07
N ARG A 23 8.08 -19.55 4.83
CA ARG A 23 8.26 -18.16 4.36
C ARG A 23 7.40 -17.19 5.14
N THR A 24 6.11 -17.48 5.26
CA THR A 24 5.15 -16.64 6.00
C THR A 24 5.59 -16.46 7.45
N GLN A 25 5.93 -17.55 8.14
CA GLN A 25 6.38 -17.48 9.53
C GLN A 25 7.72 -16.76 9.69
N SER A 26 8.64 -16.94 8.73
CA SER A 26 9.94 -16.25 8.76
C SER A 26 9.78 -14.74 8.60
N ILE A 27 8.96 -14.31 7.64
CA ILE A 27 8.65 -12.89 7.42
C ILE A 27 7.95 -12.30 8.65
N THR A 28 6.89 -12.94 9.10
CA THR A 28 6.11 -12.47 10.25
C THR A 28 6.97 -12.39 11.52
N GLY A 29 7.76 -13.42 11.81
CA GLY A 29 8.64 -13.43 12.97
C GLY A 29 9.79 -12.41 12.90
N TYR A 30 10.26 -12.06 11.69
CA TYR A 30 11.22 -10.97 11.52
C TYR A 30 10.56 -9.62 11.81
N PHE A 31 9.41 -9.34 11.21
CA PHE A 31 8.70 -8.07 11.41
C PHE A 31 8.24 -7.91 12.86
N ASP A 32 7.77 -8.97 13.51
CA ASP A 32 7.37 -8.93 14.91
C ASP A 32 8.53 -8.45 15.82
N ARG A 33 9.71 -9.01 15.64
CA ARG A 33 10.90 -8.60 16.42
C ARG A 33 11.32 -7.16 16.13
N VAL A 34 11.38 -6.77 14.85
CA VAL A 34 11.82 -5.42 14.48
C VAL A 34 10.83 -4.37 14.95
N THR A 35 9.53 -4.58 14.72
CA THR A 35 8.50 -3.60 15.11
C THR A 35 8.31 -3.53 16.62
N SER A 36 8.43 -4.65 17.33
CA SER A 36 8.42 -4.65 18.80
C SER A 36 9.58 -3.84 19.37
N TYR A 37 10.80 -4.00 18.81
CA TYR A 37 11.94 -3.19 19.22
C TYR A 37 11.73 -1.70 18.92
N ALA A 38 11.23 -1.37 17.72
CA ALA A 38 10.94 0.02 17.34
C ALA A 38 9.92 0.67 18.31
N LYS A 39 8.91 -0.08 18.74
CA LYS A 39 7.95 0.38 19.78
C LYS A 39 8.63 0.70 21.12
N LEU A 40 9.58 -0.11 21.55
CA LEU A 40 10.31 0.15 22.80
C LEU A 40 11.07 1.48 22.80
N ILE A 41 11.49 1.94 21.62
CA ILE A 41 12.18 3.24 21.47
C ILE A 41 11.26 4.36 21.00
N GLY A 42 9.93 4.16 21.06
CA GLY A 42 8.93 5.20 20.81
C GLY A 42 8.64 5.45 19.33
N MET A 43 8.99 4.54 18.42
CA MET A 43 8.71 4.69 16.98
C MET A 43 7.32 4.13 16.62
N GLU A 44 6.65 4.80 15.69
CA GLU A 44 5.51 4.24 14.98
C GLU A 44 5.98 3.39 13.81
N ASN A 45 5.28 2.29 13.56
CA ASN A 45 5.60 1.36 12.48
C ASN A 45 4.46 1.30 11.47
N ILE A 46 4.80 1.52 10.22
CA ILE A 46 3.91 1.32 9.08
C ILE A 46 4.37 0.12 8.26
N VAL A 47 3.44 -0.63 7.71
CA VAL A 47 3.73 -1.71 6.78
C VAL A 47 2.89 -1.54 5.52
N CYS A 48 3.55 -1.58 4.36
CA CYS A 48 2.89 -1.68 3.07
C CYS A 48 3.09 -3.09 2.52
N VAL A 49 2.01 -3.70 2.05
CA VAL A 49 2.04 -5.02 1.42
C VAL A 49 1.55 -4.93 -0.01
N MET A 50 2.20 -5.64 -0.90
CA MET A 50 1.81 -5.70 -2.30
C MET A 50 0.56 -6.58 -2.48
N LEU A 51 -0.37 -6.18 -3.35
CA LEU A 51 -1.61 -6.91 -3.60
C LEU A 51 -1.37 -8.39 -3.95
N HIS A 52 -0.36 -8.68 -4.75
CA HIS A 52 -0.04 -10.05 -5.18
C HIS A 52 0.61 -10.92 -4.09
N THR A 53 0.96 -10.35 -2.93
CA THR A 53 1.52 -11.06 -1.77
C THR A 53 0.61 -11.03 -0.55
N LEU A 54 -0.66 -10.62 -0.70
CA LEU A 54 -1.59 -10.44 0.41
C LEU A 54 -1.78 -11.71 1.24
N GLU A 55 -1.82 -12.87 0.61
CA GLU A 55 -1.99 -14.15 1.29
C GLU A 55 -0.77 -14.45 2.19
N GLU A 56 0.44 -14.36 1.65
CA GLU A 56 1.70 -14.62 2.36
C GLU A 56 2.00 -13.61 3.47
N THR A 57 1.55 -12.36 3.28
CA THR A 57 1.80 -11.25 4.21
C THR A 57 0.60 -10.91 5.10
N SER A 58 -0.47 -11.69 5.01
CA SER A 58 -1.73 -11.44 5.75
C SER A 58 -1.52 -11.35 7.27
N GLY A 59 -0.56 -12.09 7.82
CA GLY A 59 -0.21 -12.07 9.24
C GLY A 59 0.43 -10.77 9.71
N LEU A 60 1.08 -10.00 8.83
CA LEU A 60 1.76 -8.76 9.21
C LEU A 60 0.81 -7.70 9.77
N ALA A 61 -0.37 -7.56 9.18
CA ALA A 61 -1.36 -6.61 9.66
C ALA A 61 -1.79 -6.87 11.11
N GLY A 62 -1.74 -8.13 11.57
CA GLY A 62 -2.12 -8.55 12.93
C GLY A 62 -1.04 -8.28 13.99
N LEU A 63 0.20 -7.99 13.62
CA LEU A 63 1.29 -7.79 14.58
C LEU A 63 1.03 -6.57 15.48
N ALA A 64 1.22 -6.75 16.77
CA ALA A 64 1.01 -5.68 17.77
C ALA A 64 1.93 -4.48 17.57
N GLY A 65 3.12 -4.70 17.01
CA GLY A 65 4.09 -3.65 16.72
C GLY A 65 3.73 -2.77 15.49
N ILE A 66 2.77 -3.14 14.66
CA ILE A 66 2.32 -2.36 13.50
C ILE A 66 1.21 -1.38 13.91
N ASP A 67 1.36 -0.12 13.57
CA ASP A 67 0.39 0.95 13.84
C ASP A 67 -0.49 1.27 12.64
N ASP A 68 0.05 1.08 11.45
CA ASP A 68 -0.59 1.49 10.20
C ASP A 68 -0.34 0.42 9.12
N TYR A 69 -1.42 -0.03 8.49
CA TYR A 69 -1.40 -1.07 7.46
C TYR A 69 -1.78 -0.48 6.12
N GLY A 70 -0.95 -0.65 5.13
CA GLY A 70 -1.19 -0.12 3.79
C GLY A 70 -0.98 -1.12 2.68
N ILE A 71 -1.43 -0.73 1.52
CA ILE A 71 -1.28 -1.47 0.26
C ILE A 71 -0.88 -0.53 -0.86
N ASP A 72 -0.41 -1.12 -1.95
CA ASP A 72 0.01 -0.44 -3.17
C ASP A 72 -0.76 -0.96 -4.40
N PRO A 73 -2.01 -0.49 -4.61
CA PRO A 73 -2.84 -0.92 -5.72
C PRO A 73 -2.35 -0.30 -7.04
N TYR A 74 -1.23 -0.81 -7.55
CA TYR A 74 -0.63 -0.36 -8.79
C TYR A 74 -1.34 -0.97 -9.99
N TRP A 75 -1.82 -0.13 -10.91
CA TRP A 75 -2.64 -0.55 -12.05
C TRP A 75 -1.87 -0.71 -13.36
N PHE A 76 -0.60 -0.30 -13.43
CA PHE A 76 0.33 -0.57 -14.55
C PHE A 76 1.50 -1.47 -14.07
N PRO A 77 2.13 -2.27 -14.96
CA PRO A 77 1.61 -2.79 -16.23
C PRO A 77 0.63 -3.93 -15.95
N GLY A 78 -0.41 -4.06 -16.57
CA GLY A 78 -1.42 -5.11 -16.36
C GLY A 78 -2.78 -4.63 -16.78
N LYS A 79 -2.86 -3.35 -17.11
CA LYS A 79 -4.05 -2.70 -17.57
C LYS A 79 -4.43 -3.22 -18.96
N LYS A 80 -5.17 -4.33 -19.00
CA LYS A 80 -5.87 -4.65 -20.22
C LYS A 80 -7.32 -4.15 -20.22
N ASN A 81 -7.96 -3.93 -19.07
CA ASN A 81 -9.36 -3.50 -19.00
C ASN A 81 -9.81 -2.92 -17.64
N ASN A 82 -8.94 -2.61 -16.70
CA ASN A 82 -9.38 -2.10 -15.40
C ASN A 82 -9.43 -0.58 -15.42
N ASP A 83 -10.59 -0.01 -15.07
CA ASP A 83 -10.69 1.38 -14.72
C ASP A 83 -9.80 1.65 -13.49
N PRO A 84 -8.89 2.63 -13.52
CA PRO A 84 -8.01 2.92 -12.39
C PRO A 84 -8.80 3.31 -11.13
N TYR A 85 -9.97 3.93 -11.27
CA TYR A 85 -10.82 4.25 -10.14
C TYR A 85 -11.33 2.99 -9.44
N ASP A 86 -11.99 2.11 -10.18
CA ASP A 86 -12.59 0.90 -9.60
C ASP A 86 -11.52 0.01 -8.96
N PHE A 87 -10.39 -0.20 -9.66
CA PHE A 87 -9.29 -1.01 -9.15
C PHE A 87 -8.72 -0.48 -7.83
N VAL A 88 -8.42 0.81 -7.77
CA VAL A 88 -7.85 1.43 -6.56
C VAL A 88 -8.90 1.54 -5.46
N TYR A 89 -10.16 1.85 -5.79
CA TYR A 89 -11.25 1.97 -4.83
C TYR A 89 -11.52 0.64 -4.12
N GLU A 90 -11.71 -0.45 -4.87
CA GLU A 90 -11.99 -1.77 -4.30
C GLU A 90 -10.85 -2.25 -3.40
N ALA A 91 -9.61 -2.16 -3.86
CA ALA A 91 -8.45 -2.52 -3.07
C ALA A 91 -8.33 -1.66 -1.79
N SER A 92 -8.59 -0.37 -1.90
CA SER A 92 -8.53 0.56 -0.76
C SER A 92 -9.64 0.26 0.27
N CYS A 93 -10.85 -0.09 -0.17
CA CYS A 93 -11.94 -0.52 0.70
C CYS A 93 -11.56 -1.78 1.51
N GLU A 94 -10.94 -2.77 0.86
CA GLU A 94 -10.50 -3.99 1.55
C GLU A 94 -9.38 -3.70 2.57
N ALA A 95 -8.44 -2.83 2.25
CA ALA A 95 -7.41 -2.40 3.19
C ALA A 95 -8.01 -1.66 4.40
N ALA A 96 -8.94 -0.73 4.17
CA ALA A 96 -9.64 0.00 5.22
C ALA A 96 -10.42 -0.92 6.15
N LYS A 97 -11.15 -1.89 5.58
CA LYS A 97 -11.90 -2.90 6.32
C LYS A 97 -10.99 -3.76 7.21
N LYS A 98 -9.87 -4.23 6.66
CA LYS A 98 -8.89 -5.03 7.39
C LYS A 98 -8.24 -4.23 8.51
N ALA A 99 -7.77 -3.02 8.25
CA ALA A 99 -7.17 -2.15 9.24
C ALA A 99 -8.16 -1.82 10.38
N LYS A 100 -9.41 -1.49 10.04
CA LYS A 100 -10.48 -1.24 11.02
C LYS A 100 -10.75 -2.44 11.92
N ALA A 101 -10.83 -3.65 11.34
CA ALA A 101 -11.03 -4.89 12.11
C ALA A 101 -9.91 -5.16 13.11
N LEU A 102 -8.70 -4.67 12.84
CA LEU A 102 -7.51 -4.81 13.67
C LEU A 102 -7.25 -3.59 14.57
N GLY A 103 -8.12 -2.56 14.55
CA GLY A 103 -7.95 -1.33 15.31
C GLY A 103 -6.74 -0.49 14.88
N LYS A 104 -6.36 -0.55 13.60
CA LYS A 104 -5.18 0.13 13.03
C LYS A 104 -5.58 1.26 12.08
N ARG A 105 -4.66 2.19 11.86
CA ARG A 105 -4.75 3.15 10.73
C ARG A 105 -4.49 2.41 9.42
N HIS A 106 -4.81 3.07 8.30
CA HIS A 106 -4.45 2.56 6.98
C HIS A 106 -3.95 3.66 6.07
N HIS A 107 -3.12 3.27 5.10
CA HIS A 107 -2.60 4.13 4.06
C HIS A 107 -2.61 3.43 2.70
N ILE A 108 -2.63 4.23 1.63
CA ILE A 108 -2.62 3.74 0.25
C ILE A 108 -1.45 4.37 -0.50
N TRP A 109 -0.69 3.55 -1.21
CA TRP A 109 0.36 4.00 -2.10
C TRP A 109 -0.15 4.08 -3.53
N ILE A 110 -0.11 5.25 -4.12
CA ILE A 110 -0.49 5.49 -5.51
C ILE A 110 0.72 5.36 -6.42
N GLN A 111 0.52 4.68 -7.55
CA GLN A 111 1.54 4.48 -8.56
C GLN A 111 1.93 5.79 -9.25
N GLY A 112 3.22 6.04 -9.33
CA GLY A 112 3.80 7.15 -10.08
C GLY A 112 4.99 6.72 -10.92
N TYR A 113 5.11 5.43 -11.27
CA TYR A 113 6.15 4.87 -12.11
C TYR A 113 5.52 3.99 -13.20
N SER A 114 6.25 3.73 -14.28
CA SER A 114 5.75 2.93 -15.42
C SER A 114 4.43 3.45 -16.00
N ILE A 115 4.14 4.74 -15.88
CA ILE A 115 2.97 5.37 -16.48
C ILE A 115 3.30 5.69 -17.92
N PRO A 116 2.55 5.17 -18.93
CA PRO A 116 2.72 5.52 -20.32
C PRO A 116 2.32 6.98 -20.57
N ALA A 117 2.88 7.59 -21.60
CA ALA A 117 2.48 8.94 -22.00
C ALA A 117 0.99 9.01 -22.39
N GLY A 118 0.32 10.06 -21.90
CA GLY A 118 -1.12 10.25 -22.11
C GLY A 118 -2.02 9.59 -21.06
N TYR A 119 -1.44 8.88 -20.08
CA TYR A 119 -2.18 8.25 -18.98
C TYR A 119 -1.87 8.88 -17.61
N GLU A 120 -1.12 9.96 -17.59
CA GLU A 120 -0.67 10.59 -16.35
C GLU A 120 -1.85 11.09 -15.50
N ASP A 121 -2.93 11.56 -16.12
CA ASP A 121 -4.12 12.07 -15.41
C ASP A 121 -4.88 10.95 -14.66
N GLU A 122 -4.63 9.67 -14.94
CA GLU A 122 -5.17 8.55 -14.16
C GLU A 122 -4.67 8.55 -12.72
N ILE A 123 -3.55 9.19 -12.44
CA ILE A 123 -3.04 9.41 -11.07
C ILE A 123 -4.08 10.20 -10.25
N VAL A 124 -4.70 11.24 -10.82
CA VAL A 124 -5.75 12.01 -10.14
C VAL A 124 -6.93 11.11 -9.81
N THR A 125 -7.35 10.28 -10.76
CA THR A 125 -8.44 9.30 -10.58
C THR A 125 -8.13 8.32 -9.45
N ALA A 126 -6.90 7.80 -9.40
CA ALA A 126 -6.47 6.88 -8.34
C ALA A 126 -6.43 7.55 -6.94
N TYR A 127 -6.01 8.81 -6.87
CA TYR A 127 -6.07 9.59 -5.62
C TYR A 127 -7.51 9.80 -5.14
N ASP A 128 -8.44 10.17 -6.05
CA ASP A 128 -9.85 10.33 -5.74
C ASP A 128 -10.43 9.00 -5.23
N ALA A 129 -10.14 7.89 -5.90
CA ALA A 129 -10.59 6.56 -5.51
C ALA A 129 -10.13 6.16 -4.09
N ALA A 130 -8.84 6.35 -3.79
CA ALA A 130 -8.31 6.07 -2.47
C ALA A 130 -8.97 6.93 -1.38
N TYR A 131 -9.18 8.22 -1.67
CA TYR A 131 -9.85 9.14 -0.74
C TYR A 131 -11.33 8.76 -0.51
N ASP A 132 -12.06 8.43 -1.58
CA ASP A 132 -13.46 8.02 -1.53
C ASP A 132 -13.65 6.69 -0.76
N ALA A 133 -12.67 5.78 -0.84
CA ALA A 133 -12.60 4.57 -0.04
C ALA A 133 -12.27 4.81 1.46
N GLY A 134 -12.04 6.07 1.85
CA GLY A 134 -11.82 6.46 3.25
C GLY A 134 -10.35 6.63 3.64
N ALA A 135 -9.39 6.48 2.73
CA ALA A 135 -7.98 6.73 3.04
C ALA A 135 -7.76 8.21 3.40
N ARG A 136 -7.00 8.45 4.45
CA ARG A 136 -6.59 9.79 4.91
C ARG A 136 -5.07 9.97 4.90
N THR A 137 -4.34 8.88 4.71
CA THR A 137 -2.92 8.85 4.40
C THR A 137 -2.76 8.26 3.00
N ILE A 138 -2.40 9.10 2.05
CA ILE A 138 -2.18 8.71 0.64
C ILE A 138 -0.75 9.09 0.30
N LEU A 139 0.02 8.12 -0.14
CA LEU A 139 1.42 8.23 -0.48
C LEU A 139 1.59 7.96 -1.98
N SER A 140 2.71 8.35 -2.55
CA SER A 140 3.01 8.06 -3.95
C SER A 140 4.40 7.45 -4.10
N TRP A 141 4.51 6.45 -4.95
CA TRP A 141 5.74 5.87 -5.41
C TRP A 141 5.78 5.91 -6.93
N SER A 142 6.72 6.61 -7.59
CA SER A 142 7.94 7.13 -6.99
C SER A 142 8.21 8.57 -7.45
N TYR A 143 9.23 9.19 -6.80
CA TYR A 143 9.71 10.54 -7.11
C TYR A 143 9.92 10.73 -8.62
N ARG A 144 9.37 11.81 -9.19
CA ARG A 144 9.45 12.18 -10.60
C ARG A 144 9.22 10.99 -11.55
N GLY A 145 8.19 10.19 -11.29
CA GLY A 145 7.80 9.09 -12.17
C GLY A 145 8.82 7.96 -12.28
N GLY A 146 9.68 7.77 -11.27
CA GLY A 146 10.74 6.78 -11.32
C GLY A 146 11.91 7.16 -12.24
N GLU A 147 12.17 8.45 -12.46
CA GLU A 147 13.14 9.00 -13.41
C GLU A 147 14.51 8.31 -13.42
N SER A 148 14.99 7.87 -12.27
CA SER A 148 16.32 7.29 -12.09
C SER A 148 16.35 5.76 -12.01
N ASN A 149 15.25 5.08 -12.29
CA ASN A 149 15.19 3.61 -12.20
C ASN A 149 14.64 2.96 -13.49
N THR A 150 14.67 1.63 -13.54
CA THR A 150 14.22 0.83 -14.68
C THR A 150 12.70 0.89 -14.93
N TYR A 151 11.93 1.33 -13.94
CA TYR A 151 10.48 1.46 -14.00
C TYR A 151 10.03 2.90 -14.26
N ARG A 152 10.87 3.70 -14.90
CA ARG A 152 10.56 5.10 -15.21
C ARG A 152 9.30 5.22 -16.07
N SER A 153 8.50 6.23 -15.80
CA SER A 153 7.39 6.65 -16.66
C SER A 153 7.89 7.28 -17.96
N GLU A 154 7.11 7.24 -19.03
CA GLU A 154 7.51 7.86 -20.29
C GLU A 154 7.64 9.37 -20.18
N ASN A 155 6.77 10.04 -19.40
CA ASN A 155 6.84 11.46 -19.10
C ASN A 155 6.96 11.69 -17.58
N CYS A 156 8.16 11.53 -17.05
CA CYS A 156 8.43 11.66 -15.62
C CYS A 156 8.06 13.03 -15.05
N GLU A 157 8.26 14.10 -15.81
CA GLU A 157 7.94 15.47 -15.38
C GLU A 157 6.44 15.68 -15.25
N ARG A 158 5.65 15.21 -16.23
CA ARG A 158 4.19 15.31 -16.17
C ARG A 158 3.64 14.46 -15.02
N VAL A 159 4.15 13.25 -14.81
CA VAL A 159 3.77 12.41 -13.66
C VAL A 159 4.01 13.18 -12.35
N TRP A 160 5.16 13.82 -12.19
CA TRP A 160 5.48 14.59 -10.98
C TRP A 160 4.53 15.77 -10.78
N GLN A 161 4.23 16.49 -11.85
CA GLN A 161 3.27 17.59 -11.83
C GLN A 161 1.87 17.12 -11.43
N VAL A 162 1.37 16.04 -12.04
CA VAL A 162 0.03 15.48 -11.76
C VAL A 162 -0.07 14.96 -10.33
N MET A 163 0.98 14.35 -9.80
CA MET A 163 1.01 13.96 -8.37
C MET A 163 0.85 15.17 -7.44
N GLY A 164 1.48 16.27 -7.78
CA GLY A 164 1.33 17.53 -7.04
C GLY A 164 -0.10 18.09 -7.11
N GLU A 165 -0.69 18.10 -8.32
CA GLU A 165 -2.07 18.52 -8.57
C GLU A 165 -3.07 17.64 -7.80
N ALA A 166 -2.92 16.31 -7.85
CA ALA A 166 -3.74 15.36 -7.14
C ALA A 166 -3.66 15.55 -5.62
N THR A 167 -2.46 15.73 -5.09
CA THR A 167 -2.24 15.99 -3.66
C THR A 167 -2.93 17.28 -3.22
N ALA A 168 -2.81 18.36 -3.98
CA ALA A 168 -3.46 19.63 -3.68
C ALA A 168 -4.99 19.50 -3.71
N ARG A 169 -5.54 18.80 -4.69
CA ARG A 169 -6.96 18.49 -4.82
C ARG A 169 -7.50 17.74 -3.61
N ILE A 170 -6.86 16.66 -3.20
CA ILE A 170 -7.32 15.86 -2.05
C ILE A 170 -7.24 16.65 -0.74
N ARG A 171 -6.20 17.46 -0.55
CA ARG A 171 -6.11 18.35 0.61
C ARG A 171 -7.28 19.35 0.64
N GLY A 172 -7.66 19.90 -0.51
CA GLY A 172 -8.82 20.79 -0.63
C GLY A 172 -10.12 20.07 -0.19
N ARG A 173 -10.39 18.89 -0.75
CA ARG A 173 -11.54 18.05 -0.37
C ARG A 173 -11.57 17.75 1.13
N TYR A 174 -10.46 17.37 1.71
CA TYR A 174 -10.35 17.08 3.14
C TYR A 174 -10.72 18.28 4.04
N PHE A 175 -10.25 19.47 3.69
CA PHE A 175 -10.62 20.69 4.44
C PHE A 175 -12.08 21.07 4.27
N ASP A 176 -12.68 20.86 3.10
CA ASP A 176 -14.09 21.10 2.86
C ASP A 176 -14.95 20.11 3.64
N ASP A 177 -14.58 18.83 3.69
CA ASP A 177 -15.25 17.82 4.50
C ASP A 177 -15.25 18.17 6.00
N ILE A 178 -14.10 18.56 6.55
CA ILE A 178 -14.01 19.01 7.96
C ILE A 178 -14.87 20.24 8.21
N ARG A 179 -14.88 21.20 7.31
CA ARG A 179 -15.73 22.40 7.43
C ARG A 179 -17.19 22.02 7.45
N ASN A 180 -17.62 21.16 6.54
CA ASN A 180 -19.00 20.71 6.42
C ASN A 180 -19.45 19.88 7.63
N GLU A 181 -18.58 19.05 8.19
CA GLU A 181 -18.88 18.30 9.42
C GLU A 181 -19.04 19.22 10.64
N LYS A 182 -18.22 20.27 10.74
CA LYS A 182 -18.38 21.28 11.81
C LYS A 182 -19.67 22.07 11.67
N LEU A 183 -20.06 22.45 10.46
CA LEU A 183 -21.30 23.17 10.20
C LEU A 183 -22.55 22.35 10.49
N LYS A 184 -22.51 21.03 10.39
CA LYS A 184 -23.64 20.14 10.73
C LYS A 184 -23.86 19.98 12.25
N LYS A 185 -22.92 20.42 13.08
CA LYS A 185 -22.99 20.34 14.55
C LYS A 185 -23.56 21.61 15.20
N TYR A 186 -23.88 22.61 14.39
CA TYR A 186 -24.55 23.87 14.80
C TYR A 186 -25.86 24.03 14.06
#